data_05b8fdd70753423c65c306012907fc7a
#
_entry.id   05b8fdd70753423c65c306012907fc7a
#
_cell.length_a   1.000
_cell.length_b   1.000
_cell.length_c   1.000
_cell.angle_alpha   90.00
_cell.angle_beta   90.00
_cell.angle_gamma   90.00
#
_symmetry.space_group_name_H-M   'P 1'
#
loop_
_entity.id
_entity.type
_entity.pdbx_description
1 polymer ?
#
loop_
_entity_poly.entity_id
_entity_poly.type
_entity_poly.pdbx_seq_one_letter_code
_entity_poly.pdbx_strand_id
1 'polypeptide(L)'
;MKLSLKLIILIIATSVSSCTKNEVSYVEDSSFADVCMNLPVPANKILPLNDASTEWFQVYESHKGVYSIVEPYQFQMSISHLILGDERALLFDTGMGMAPIKPVIESLTDLPVTVLNSHTHFDHVGGNAEFDNILAVDSPYTRANMKGFSHEEVEGDVIDEAFCNGPPKSLDTENYYTRAWSAENFVIDGQIIDLGNRLIEVVHVPGHTPDALALLDQENALLFTGDTYYDDNLWLFSPETDLDHYSESIAKLSELEDQIEFIFGAHTSARVDAGILSKVKESFSKLRSGKVKPIHEVQDRLIYEIDGVNFVTSKSILAGEKISMDKGASGL
;
A
#
# COMPACT_ATOMS: atom_id res chain seq x y z
N MET A 1 19.82 -28.61 -20.51
CA MET A 1 20.52 -28.82 -19.24
C MET A 1 21.43 -27.62 -19.05
N LYS A 2 20.92 -26.54 -18.44
CA LYS A 2 21.68 -25.31 -18.11
C LYS A 2 21.72 -25.21 -16.59
N LEU A 3 22.92 -25.35 -16.02
CA LEU A 3 23.17 -25.16 -14.61
C LEU A 3 23.06 -23.66 -14.30
N SER A 4 22.16 -23.33 -13.39
CA SER A 4 22.11 -22.03 -12.76
C SER A 4 23.15 -21.97 -11.63
N LEU A 5 24.10 -21.07 -11.72
CA LEU A 5 25.14 -20.86 -10.73
C LEU A 5 24.60 -19.90 -9.67
N LYS A 6 24.16 -20.45 -8.54
CA LYS A 6 23.78 -19.65 -7.35
C LYS A 6 25.07 -19.13 -6.69
N LEU A 7 25.25 -17.82 -6.71
CA LEU A 7 26.30 -17.16 -5.95
C LEU A 7 25.81 -16.88 -4.53
N ILE A 8 26.24 -17.70 -3.58
CA ILE A 8 25.99 -17.46 -2.14
C ILE A 8 27.13 -16.58 -1.65
N ILE A 9 26.85 -15.31 -1.35
CA ILE A 9 27.81 -14.44 -0.67
C ILE A 9 27.62 -14.62 0.82
N LEU A 10 28.55 -15.34 1.44
CA LEU A 10 28.65 -15.51 2.88
C LEU A 10 29.38 -14.28 3.46
N ILE A 11 28.66 -13.36 4.11
CA ILE A 11 29.30 -12.25 4.82
C ILE A 11 29.63 -12.74 6.23
N ILE A 12 30.92 -12.88 6.51
CA ILE A 12 31.47 -13.17 7.83
C ILE A 12 31.48 -11.87 8.63
N ALA A 13 30.64 -11.80 9.64
CA ALA A 13 30.65 -10.70 10.60
C ALA A 13 31.85 -10.79 11.52
N THR A 14 32.83 -9.90 11.38
CA THR A 14 33.84 -9.64 12.41
C THR A 14 33.32 -8.56 13.35
N SER A 15 33.18 -8.93 14.62
CA SER A 15 32.75 -8.03 15.69
C SER A 15 33.77 -6.91 15.94
N VAL A 16 33.38 -5.68 15.56
CA VAL A 16 33.96 -4.45 16.09
C VAL A 16 32.80 -3.56 16.50
N SER A 17 32.74 -3.24 17.80
CA SER A 17 31.77 -2.34 18.41
C SER A 17 31.91 -0.94 17.82
N SER A 18 30.97 -0.53 17.00
CA SER A 18 30.67 0.88 16.66
C SER A 18 29.26 0.92 16.07
N CYS A 19 28.52 1.99 16.32
CA CYS A 19 27.14 2.26 15.89
C CYS A 19 26.80 1.57 14.57
N THR A 20 25.98 0.53 14.66
CA THR A 20 25.49 -0.18 13.47
C THR A 20 24.40 0.67 12.85
N LYS A 21 24.68 1.26 11.68
CA LYS A 21 23.63 1.64 10.73
C LYS A 21 22.80 0.38 10.46
N ASN A 22 21.50 0.45 10.67
CA ASN A 22 20.60 -0.62 10.25
C ASN A 22 20.57 -0.62 8.72
N GLU A 23 21.34 -1.50 8.11
CA GLU A 23 21.20 -1.78 6.69
C GLU A 23 19.88 -2.53 6.50
N VAL A 24 18.92 -1.88 5.90
CA VAL A 24 17.71 -2.52 5.38
C VAL A 24 18.15 -3.42 4.23
N SER A 25 18.33 -4.70 4.50
CA SER A 25 18.61 -5.66 3.43
C SER A 25 17.28 -6.01 2.77
N TYR A 26 17.05 -5.47 1.58
CA TYR A 26 15.97 -5.94 0.72
C TYR A 26 16.11 -7.44 0.50
N VAL A 27 14.98 -8.14 0.52
CA VAL A 27 14.95 -9.54 0.08
C VAL A 27 15.31 -9.52 -1.41
N GLU A 28 16.53 -9.94 -1.76
CA GLU A 28 16.87 -10.29 -3.14
C GLU A 28 16.04 -11.54 -3.53
N ASP A 29 14.76 -11.35 -3.73
CA ASP A 29 14.03 -12.24 -4.62
C ASP A 29 14.06 -11.60 -6.01
N SER A 30 14.17 -12.36 -7.07
CA SER A 30 14.28 -12.03 -8.51
C SER A 30 13.42 -10.86 -9.03
N SER A 31 12.94 -10.04 -8.17
CA SER A 31 11.67 -9.39 -8.13
C SER A 31 11.72 -7.96 -8.64
N PHE A 32 12.26 -7.01 -7.90
CA PHE A 32 12.08 -5.62 -8.29
C PHE A 32 12.89 -5.24 -9.54
N ALA A 33 14.11 -5.75 -9.69
CA ALA A 33 14.89 -5.57 -10.93
C ALA A 33 14.19 -6.21 -12.15
N ASP A 34 13.54 -7.38 -11.96
CA ASP A 34 12.76 -8.03 -13.01
C ASP A 34 11.46 -7.26 -13.29
N VAL A 35 10.81 -6.70 -12.27
CA VAL A 35 9.66 -5.79 -12.43
C VAL A 35 10.06 -4.57 -13.24
N CYS A 36 11.18 -3.92 -12.88
CA CYS A 36 11.71 -2.75 -13.59
C CYS A 36 11.94 -3.01 -15.09
N MET A 37 12.43 -4.20 -15.46
CA MET A 37 12.64 -4.59 -16.85
C MET A 37 11.34 -4.85 -17.60
N ASN A 38 10.23 -5.11 -16.91
CA ASN A 38 8.97 -5.56 -17.49
C ASN A 38 7.80 -4.58 -17.32
N LEU A 39 8.08 -3.36 -16.83
CA LEU A 39 7.06 -2.32 -16.67
C LEU A 39 6.35 -1.97 -18.00
N PRO A 40 5.06 -1.59 -17.95
CA PRO A 40 4.16 -1.74 -16.81
C PRO A 40 3.90 -3.20 -16.47
N VAL A 41 3.50 -3.49 -15.22
CA VAL A 41 3.16 -4.86 -14.81
C VAL A 41 2.04 -5.46 -15.68
N PRO A 42 1.96 -6.79 -15.82
CA PRO A 42 1.03 -7.43 -16.77
C PRO A 42 -0.43 -6.97 -16.62
N ALA A 43 -0.93 -6.83 -15.39
CA ALA A 43 -2.29 -6.39 -15.12
C ALA A 43 -2.56 -4.96 -15.63
N ASN A 44 -1.58 -4.08 -15.61
CA ASN A 44 -1.71 -2.68 -16.03
C ASN A 44 -1.58 -2.52 -17.56
N LYS A 45 -0.91 -3.48 -18.26
CA LYS A 45 -0.75 -3.44 -19.73
C LYS A 45 -2.06 -3.47 -20.50
N ILE A 46 -3.11 -4.01 -19.91
CA ILE A 46 -4.43 -4.13 -20.56
C ILE A 46 -5.31 -2.88 -20.35
N LEU A 47 -4.87 -1.96 -19.49
CA LEU A 47 -5.62 -0.75 -19.16
C LEU A 47 -5.22 0.41 -20.10
N PRO A 48 -6.16 1.30 -20.43
CA PRO A 48 -5.84 2.50 -21.20
C PRO A 48 -4.92 3.43 -20.41
N LEU A 49 -3.73 3.69 -20.94
CA LEU A 49 -2.83 4.70 -20.38
C LEU A 49 -3.38 6.09 -20.72
N ASN A 50 -3.47 6.96 -19.72
CA ASN A 50 -3.97 8.32 -19.84
C ASN A 50 -2.84 9.33 -20.14
N ASP A 51 -3.14 10.38 -20.90
CA ASP A 51 -2.19 11.45 -21.25
C ASP A 51 -1.75 12.31 -20.04
N ALA A 52 -2.44 12.19 -18.89
CA ALA A 52 -2.03 12.77 -17.61
C ALA A 52 -0.81 12.10 -16.99
N SER A 53 -0.31 10.99 -17.55
CA SER A 53 0.91 10.33 -17.12
C SER A 53 2.12 11.27 -17.23
N THR A 54 3.04 11.14 -16.27
CA THR A 54 4.24 11.98 -16.19
C THR A 54 5.52 11.12 -16.27
N GLU A 55 6.69 11.72 -16.05
CA GLU A 55 7.94 10.95 -15.91
C GLU A 55 7.93 10.04 -14.67
N TRP A 56 7.09 10.37 -13.65
CA TRP A 56 7.01 9.61 -12.39
C TRP A 56 5.75 8.76 -12.28
N PHE A 57 4.58 9.31 -12.64
CA PHE A 57 3.30 8.64 -12.52
C PHE A 57 2.85 8.01 -13.84
N GLN A 58 2.38 6.76 -13.79
CA GLN A 58 1.58 6.16 -14.84
C GLN A 58 0.10 6.24 -14.42
N VAL A 59 -0.72 6.87 -15.24
CA VAL A 59 -2.16 7.06 -14.98
C VAL A 59 -2.96 6.16 -15.90
N TYR A 60 -3.84 5.34 -15.32
CA TYR A 60 -4.71 4.45 -16.07
C TYR A 60 -6.17 4.79 -15.81
N GLU A 61 -7.00 4.85 -16.87
CA GLU A 61 -8.45 4.77 -16.69
C GLU A 61 -8.80 3.30 -16.41
N SER A 62 -8.75 2.94 -15.13
CA SER A 62 -8.89 1.55 -14.68
C SER A 62 -10.34 1.07 -14.64
N HIS A 63 -11.30 2.02 -14.58
CA HIS A 63 -12.73 1.79 -14.76
C HIS A 63 -13.37 3.13 -15.17
N LYS A 64 -14.60 3.13 -15.69
CA LYS A 64 -15.31 4.35 -16.02
C LYS A 64 -15.39 5.29 -14.81
N GLY A 65 -14.78 6.47 -14.92
CA GLY A 65 -14.72 7.46 -13.84
C GLY A 65 -13.83 7.02 -12.65
N VAL A 66 -12.89 6.08 -12.86
CA VAL A 66 -11.84 5.71 -11.90
C VAL A 66 -10.50 5.78 -12.60
N TYR A 67 -9.61 6.59 -12.06
CA TYR A 67 -8.22 6.69 -12.51
C TYR A 67 -7.30 6.16 -11.43
N SER A 68 -6.45 5.19 -11.80
CA SER A 68 -5.39 4.68 -10.94
C SER A 68 -4.08 5.38 -11.28
N ILE A 69 -3.50 6.08 -10.32
CA ILE A 69 -2.25 6.82 -10.42
C ILE A 69 -1.17 5.99 -9.75
N VAL A 70 -0.31 5.39 -10.53
CA VAL A 70 0.70 4.42 -10.11
C VAL A 70 2.06 5.08 -10.04
N GLU A 71 2.85 4.79 -9.00
CA GLU A 71 4.26 5.16 -8.86
C GLU A 71 5.15 3.94 -9.21
N PRO A 72 5.32 3.57 -10.49
CA PRO A 72 5.82 2.25 -10.87
C PRO A 72 7.35 2.09 -10.74
N TYR A 73 8.07 3.19 -10.47
CA TYR A 73 9.53 3.23 -10.52
C TYR A 73 10.18 3.10 -9.14
N GLN A 74 9.37 2.95 -8.08
CA GLN A 74 9.81 2.69 -6.71
C GLN A 74 9.21 1.36 -6.25
N PHE A 75 9.92 0.61 -5.40
CA PHE A 75 9.58 -0.79 -5.09
C PHE A 75 8.21 -0.99 -4.42
N GLN A 76 7.70 0.01 -3.71
CA GLN A 76 6.34 -0.02 -3.14
C GLN A 76 5.28 -0.06 -4.24
N MET A 77 5.57 0.53 -5.41
CA MET A 77 4.63 0.64 -6.53
C MET A 77 3.26 1.16 -6.08
N SER A 78 3.28 2.18 -5.18
CA SER A 78 2.07 2.73 -4.56
C SER A 78 1.07 3.24 -5.59
N ILE A 79 -0.21 3.06 -5.32
CA ILE A 79 -1.31 3.43 -6.22
C ILE A 79 -2.33 4.27 -5.46
N SER A 80 -2.59 5.47 -5.99
CA SER A 80 -3.71 6.31 -5.57
C SER A 80 -4.85 6.16 -6.55
N HIS A 81 -6.11 6.19 -6.09
CA HIS A 81 -7.29 6.05 -6.94
C HIS A 81 -8.15 7.31 -6.90
N LEU A 82 -8.32 7.98 -8.05
CA LEU A 82 -9.25 9.10 -8.20
C LEU A 82 -10.61 8.58 -8.68
N ILE A 83 -11.64 8.77 -7.87
CA ILE A 83 -13.02 8.31 -8.10
C ILE A 83 -13.89 9.53 -8.41
N LEU A 84 -14.41 9.62 -9.63
CA LEU A 84 -15.24 10.74 -10.07
C LEU A 84 -16.72 10.44 -9.85
N GLY A 85 -17.44 11.38 -9.23
CA GLY A 85 -18.89 11.52 -9.33
C GLY A 85 -19.27 12.63 -10.30
N ASP A 86 -20.52 13.10 -10.24
CA ASP A 86 -21.01 14.21 -11.09
C ASP A 86 -20.70 15.58 -10.47
N GLU A 87 -20.55 15.68 -9.14
CA GLU A 87 -20.41 16.96 -8.43
C GLU A 87 -19.06 17.12 -7.75
N ARG A 88 -18.39 16.02 -7.36
CA ARG A 88 -17.11 16.01 -6.68
C ARG A 88 -16.35 14.71 -6.93
N ALA A 89 -15.09 14.70 -6.55
CA ALA A 89 -14.22 13.55 -6.67
C ALA A 89 -13.65 13.14 -5.30
N LEU A 90 -13.40 11.86 -5.14
CA LEU A 90 -12.69 11.28 -4.00
C LEU A 90 -11.33 10.77 -4.47
N LEU A 91 -10.24 11.25 -3.85
CA LEU A 91 -8.91 10.70 -4.04
C LEU A 91 -8.62 9.75 -2.88
N PHE A 92 -8.52 8.48 -3.19
CA PHE A 92 -8.18 7.42 -2.22
C PHE A 92 -6.69 7.15 -2.28
N ASP A 93 -5.99 7.55 -1.23
CA ASP A 93 -4.53 7.66 -1.07
C ASP A 93 -3.87 8.77 -1.92
N THR A 94 -2.67 9.15 -1.53
CA THR A 94 -1.89 10.23 -2.17
C THR A 94 -0.45 9.83 -2.45
N GLY A 95 -0.14 8.54 -2.35
CA GLY A 95 1.16 7.97 -2.65
C GLY A 95 2.27 8.41 -1.69
N MET A 96 3.49 8.23 -2.13
CA MET A 96 4.69 8.46 -1.34
C MET A 96 5.06 9.94 -1.18
N GLY A 97 4.51 10.84 -2.02
CA GLY A 97 4.88 12.26 -1.99
C GLY A 97 6.28 12.55 -2.55
N MET A 98 6.88 11.62 -3.28
CA MET A 98 8.18 11.80 -3.95
C MET A 98 8.10 12.71 -5.17
N ALA A 99 6.92 12.79 -5.78
CA ALA A 99 6.58 13.77 -6.80
C ALA A 99 5.21 14.38 -6.48
N PRO A 100 4.93 15.63 -6.89
CA PRO A 100 3.63 16.26 -6.63
C PRO A 100 2.51 15.52 -7.38
N ILE A 101 1.52 15.00 -6.64
CA ILE A 101 0.37 14.31 -7.23
C ILE A 101 -0.75 15.29 -7.63
N LYS A 102 -0.91 16.41 -6.93
CA LYS A 102 -1.99 17.37 -7.17
C LYS A 102 -2.08 17.86 -8.61
N PRO A 103 -0.98 18.21 -9.32
CA PRO A 103 -1.06 18.61 -10.74
C PRO A 103 -1.60 17.49 -11.64
N VAL A 104 -1.35 16.23 -11.32
CA VAL A 104 -1.91 15.07 -12.05
C VAL A 104 -3.42 15.02 -11.83
N ILE A 105 -3.87 15.14 -10.58
CA ILE A 105 -5.30 15.17 -10.24
C ILE A 105 -6.02 16.32 -10.94
N GLU A 106 -5.45 17.54 -10.93
CA GLU A 106 -6.00 18.72 -11.57
C GLU A 106 -6.05 18.60 -13.12
N SER A 107 -5.20 17.76 -13.70
CA SER A 107 -5.27 17.46 -15.15
C SER A 107 -6.38 16.48 -15.52
N LEU A 108 -6.88 15.70 -14.55
CA LEU A 108 -7.91 14.67 -14.73
C LEU A 108 -9.33 15.21 -14.46
N THR A 109 -9.46 16.22 -13.61
CA THR A 109 -10.79 16.75 -13.22
C THR A 109 -10.73 18.18 -12.72
N ASP A 110 -11.78 18.95 -13.03
CA ASP A 110 -12.06 20.27 -12.43
C ASP A 110 -12.99 20.18 -11.20
N LEU A 111 -13.42 18.98 -10.81
CA LEU A 111 -14.30 18.77 -9.67
C LEU A 111 -13.57 19.04 -8.34
N PRO A 112 -14.31 19.51 -7.30
CA PRO A 112 -13.75 19.58 -5.95
C PRO A 112 -13.30 18.20 -5.49
N VAL A 113 -12.02 18.07 -5.09
CA VAL A 113 -11.42 16.82 -4.63
C VAL A 113 -11.41 16.77 -3.12
N THR A 114 -11.84 15.63 -2.56
CA THR A 114 -11.68 15.26 -1.17
C THR A 114 -10.71 14.08 -1.11
N VAL A 115 -9.72 14.14 -0.20
CA VAL A 115 -8.80 13.03 0.05
C VAL A 115 -9.36 12.16 1.18
N LEU A 116 -9.23 10.85 1.06
CA LEU A 116 -9.41 9.87 2.13
C LEU A 116 -8.34 8.80 1.96
N ASN A 117 -7.55 8.53 3.00
CA ASN A 117 -6.54 7.50 2.90
C ASN A 117 -7.08 6.13 3.32
N SER A 118 -6.60 5.08 2.65
CA SER A 118 -6.89 3.70 3.02
C SER A 118 -6.39 3.40 4.43
N HIS A 119 -5.24 3.95 4.78
CA HIS A 119 -4.64 3.97 6.11
C HIS A 119 -3.54 5.05 6.14
N THR A 120 -2.82 5.18 7.25
CA THR A 120 -1.89 6.30 7.41
C THR A 120 -0.41 5.89 7.46
N HIS A 121 0.02 4.84 6.74
CA HIS A 121 1.42 4.63 6.42
C HIS A 121 1.95 5.75 5.50
N PHE A 122 3.26 5.96 5.52
CA PHE A 122 3.91 7.10 4.84
C PHE A 122 3.68 7.09 3.33
N ASP A 123 3.60 5.91 2.71
CA ASP A 123 3.44 5.70 1.27
C ASP A 123 1.98 5.84 0.77
N HIS A 124 1.05 6.13 1.68
CA HIS A 124 -0.36 6.46 1.38
C HIS A 124 -0.70 7.93 1.68
N VAL A 125 0.09 8.60 2.54
CA VAL A 125 -0.20 9.97 2.98
C VAL A 125 0.82 11.00 2.51
N GLY A 126 1.82 10.58 1.73
CA GLY A 126 2.96 11.44 1.36
C GLY A 126 2.56 12.71 0.62
N GLY A 127 1.53 12.65 -0.23
CA GLY A 127 0.96 13.79 -0.94
C GLY A 127 -0.14 14.56 -0.19
N ASN A 128 -0.57 14.12 1.01
CA ASN A 128 -1.70 14.74 1.74
C ASN A 128 -1.55 16.25 1.92
N ALA A 129 -0.34 16.71 2.21
CA ALA A 129 -0.06 18.14 2.43
C ALA A 129 -0.25 19.03 1.18
N GLU A 130 -0.58 18.45 0.03
CA GLU A 130 -0.95 19.20 -1.18
C GLU A 130 -2.44 19.56 -1.21
N PHE A 131 -3.27 18.99 -0.31
CA PHE A 131 -4.72 19.11 -0.32
C PHE A 131 -5.24 19.74 0.97
N ASP A 132 -6.31 20.54 0.85
CA ASP A 132 -6.94 21.22 1.98
C ASP A 132 -8.13 20.44 2.57
N ASN A 133 -8.75 19.54 1.77
CA ASN A 133 -9.95 18.81 2.17
C ASN A 133 -9.62 17.32 2.33
N ILE A 134 -9.32 16.93 3.57
CA ILE A 134 -8.93 15.55 3.92
C ILE A 134 -9.92 15.00 4.95
N LEU A 135 -10.43 13.81 4.67
CA LEU A 135 -11.15 12.96 5.61
C LEU A 135 -10.19 11.92 6.20
N ALA A 136 -10.41 11.51 7.45
CA ALA A 136 -9.60 10.52 8.11
C ALA A 136 -10.40 9.68 9.11
N VAL A 137 -9.83 8.58 9.60
CA VAL A 137 -10.34 7.86 10.76
C VAL A 137 -9.92 8.59 12.04
N ASP A 138 -10.84 8.77 12.99
CA ASP A 138 -10.50 9.34 14.30
C ASP A 138 -9.87 8.26 15.20
N SER A 139 -8.59 8.03 15.05
CA SER A 139 -7.85 7.09 15.88
C SER A 139 -6.57 7.73 16.46
N PRO A 140 -6.05 7.24 17.59
CA PRO A 140 -4.73 7.67 18.10
C PRO A 140 -3.60 7.44 17.08
N TYR A 141 -3.68 6.36 16.30
CA TYR A 141 -2.70 6.01 15.27
C TYR A 141 -2.70 7.05 14.14
N THR A 142 -3.86 7.32 13.54
CA THR A 142 -4.03 8.37 12.53
C THR A 142 -3.51 9.72 13.01
N ARG A 143 -3.89 10.14 14.24
CA ARG A 143 -3.47 11.42 14.81
C ARG A 143 -1.96 11.50 15.02
N ALA A 144 -1.30 10.39 15.38
CA ALA A 144 0.15 10.32 15.49
C ALA A 144 0.83 10.51 14.14
N ASN A 145 0.27 9.91 13.06
CA ASN A 145 0.86 9.94 11.72
C ASN A 145 0.59 11.27 10.97
N MET A 146 -0.40 12.07 11.40
CA MET A 146 -0.63 13.42 10.86
C MET A 146 0.58 14.37 11.02
N LYS A 147 1.55 14.06 11.89
CA LYS A 147 2.82 14.81 12.00
C LYS A 147 3.71 14.68 10.76
N GLY A 148 3.41 13.72 9.88
CA GLY A 148 4.30 13.25 8.82
C GLY A 148 5.37 12.31 9.36
N PHE A 149 6.25 11.85 8.49
CA PHE A 149 7.34 10.92 8.82
C PHE A 149 8.67 11.61 8.53
N SER A 150 9.58 11.57 9.49
CA SER A 150 10.92 12.16 9.37
C SER A 150 11.77 11.37 8.37
N HIS A 151 12.86 11.96 7.92
CA HIS A 151 13.83 11.28 7.05
C HIS A 151 14.31 9.96 7.66
N GLU A 152 14.63 9.93 8.94
CA GLU A 152 15.09 8.72 9.66
C GLU A 152 14.06 7.58 9.63
N GLU A 153 12.75 7.91 9.59
CA GLU A 153 11.67 6.94 9.53
C GLU A 153 11.47 6.36 8.11
N VAL A 154 11.93 7.06 7.05
CA VAL A 154 11.68 6.69 5.64
C VAL A 154 12.94 6.61 4.77
N GLU A 155 14.14 6.75 5.35
CA GLU A 155 15.41 6.75 4.60
C GLU A 155 15.65 5.45 3.81
N GLY A 156 15.12 4.32 4.32
CA GLY A 156 15.21 3.03 3.64
C GLY A 156 14.46 2.97 2.31
N ASP A 157 13.45 3.82 2.12
CA ASP A 157 12.61 3.84 0.93
C ASP A 157 13.15 4.75 -0.18
N VAL A 158 14.23 5.48 0.08
CA VAL A 158 14.85 6.41 -0.88
C VAL A 158 16.31 6.09 -1.20
N ILE A 159 16.77 4.89 -0.90
CA ILE A 159 18.07 4.39 -1.35
C ILE A 159 18.03 4.07 -2.84
N ASP A 160 19.19 4.05 -3.50
CA ASP A 160 19.28 3.83 -4.96
C ASP A 160 18.61 2.52 -5.41
N GLU A 161 18.71 1.46 -4.61
CA GLU A 161 18.12 0.14 -4.86
C GLU A 161 16.59 0.13 -4.80
N ALA A 162 16.00 1.14 -4.17
CA ALA A 162 14.55 1.30 -4.10
C ALA A 162 13.93 1.76 -5.43
N PHE A 163 14.75 2.14 -6.42
CA PHE A 163 14.26 2.73 -7.68
C PHE A 163 14.70 1.93 -8.90
N CYS A 164 13.83 1.86 -9.91
CA CYS A 164 14.13 1.19 -11.18
C CYS A 164 15.27 1.84 -11.97
N ASN A 165 15.36 3.15 -12.00
CA ASN A 165 16.35 3.92 -12.78
C ASN A 165 16.87 5.12 -11.97
N GLY A 166 16.93 4.97 -10.66
CA GLY A 166 17.19 6.05 -9.73
C GLY A 166 15.96 6.91 -9.43
N PRO A 167 16.05 7.76 -8.40
CA PRO A 167 14.97 8.62 -7.96
C PRO A 167 14.58 9.68 -8.99
N PRO A 168 13.38 10.27 -8.91
CA PRO A 168 13.01 11.43 -9.72
C PRO A 168 14.03 12.55 -9.50
N LYS A 169 14.40 13.27 -10.56
CA LYS A 169 15.42 14.35 -10.49
C LYS A 169 15.06 15.48 -9.52
N SER A 170 13.78 15.63 -9.21
CA SER A 170 13.26 16.61 -8.26
C SER A 170 13.31 16.15 -6.82
N LEU A 171 13.56 14.85 -6.56
CA LEU A 171 13.59 14.28 -5.22
C LEU A 171 14.98 14.48 -4.60
N ASP A 172 15.01 15.11 -3.43
CA ASP A 172 16.17 15.14 -2.56
C ASP A 172 16.12 13.92 -1.62
N THR A 173 16.79 12.84 -2.03
CA THR A 173 16.80 11.58 -1.28
C THR A 173 17.51 11.67 0.06
N GLU A 174 18.46 12.61 0.22
CA GLU A 174 19.19 12.81 1.48
C GLU A 174 18.33 13.50 2.56
N ASN A 175 17.28 14.21 2.14
CA ASN A 175 16.38 14.95 3.03
C ASN A 175 14.91 14.63 2.79
N TYR A 176 14.58 13.52 2.14
CA TYR A 176 13.20 13.10 1.92
C TYR A 176 12.50 12.88 3.26
N TYR A 177 11.26 13.36 3.37
CA TYR A 177 10.35 13.18 4.48
C TYR A 177 8.92 13.41 4.00
N THR A 178 7.93 12.89 4.69
CA THR A 178 6.55 13.25 4.40
C THR A 178 6.12 14.44 5.27
N ARG A 179 5.39 15.36 4.66
CA ARG A 179 4.97 16.61 5.34
C ARG A 179 3.81 16.34 6.30
N ALA A 180 3.75 17.10 7.40
CA ALA A 180 2.59 17.11 8.27
C ALA A 180 1.33 17.56 7.51
N TRP A 181 0.20 16.97 7.86
CA TRP A 181 -1.11 17.25 7.30
C TRP A 181 -2.18 17.26 8.41
N SER A 182 -3.41 17.62 8.09
CA SER A 182 -4.50 17.64 9.05
C SER A 182 -5.82 17.27 8.38
N ALA A 183 -6.72 16.64 9.14
CA ALA A 183 -8.10 16.41 8.75
C ALA A 183 -9.04 17.14 9.72
N GLU A 184 -10.02 17.86 9.18
CA GLU A 184 -11.05 18.53 9.97
C GLU A 184 -12.28 17.63 10.20
N ASN A 185 -12.49 16.66 9.32
CA ASN A 185 -13.63 15.76 9.34
C ASN A 185 -13.16 14.31 9.39
N PHE A 186 -13.93 13.52 10.12
CA PHE A 186 -13.63 12.10 10.34
C PHE A 186 -14.75 11.23 9.80
N VAL A 187 -14.38 10.05 9.28
CA VAL A 187 -15.31 9.04 8.78
C VAL A 187 -15.49 7.91 9.79
N ILE A 188 -16.62 7.23 9.69
CA ILE A 188 -16.95 6.03 10.47
C ILE A 188 -17.34 4.88 9.56
N ASP A 189 -17.28 3.65 10.06
CA ASP A 189 -17.75 2.45 9.35
C ASP A 189 -19.22 2.59 8.90
N GLY A 190 -19.50 2.22 7.65
CA GLY A 190 -20.82 2.34 7.03
C GLY A 190 -21.20 3.76 6.59
N GLN A 191 -20.32 4.75 6.74
CA GLN A 191 -20.62 6.10 6.26
C GLN A 191 -20.64 6.13 4.72
N ILE A 192 -21.66 6.82 4.19
CA ILE A 192 -21.76 7.06 2.75
C ILE A 192 -21.16 8.43 2.40
N ILE A 193 -20.25 8.45 1.43
CA ILE A 193 -19.70 9.64 0.79
C ILE A 193 -20.43 9.81 -0.54
N ASP A 194 -21.25 10.87 -0.67
CA ASP A 194 -21.98 11.19 -1.90
C ASP A 194 -21.10 12.08 -2.79
N LEU A 195 -20.78 11.58 -4.00
CA LEU A 195 -19.98 12.30 -5.00
C LEU A 195 -20.87 12.97 -6.08
N GLY A 196 -22.19 12.91 -5.92
CA GLY A 196 -23.18 13.26 -6.97
C GLY A 196 -23.39 12.08 -7.93
N ASN A 197 -24.55 11.45 -7.83
CA ASN A 197 -24.92 10.21 -8.56
C ASN A 197 -23.90 9.05 -8.43
N ARG A 198 -23.05 9.07 -7.39
CA ARG A 198 -22.14 8.01 -7.05
C ARG A 198 -21.94 7.97 -5.53
N LEU A 199 -22.36 6.88 -4.91
CA LEU A 199 -22.32 6.68 -3.46
C LEU A 199 -21.20 5.72 -3.10
N ILE A 200 -20.30 6.17 -2.25
CA ILE A 200 -19.14 5.38 -1.79
C ILE A 200 -19.33 5.07 -0.31
N GLU A 201 -19.43 3.79 0.03
CA GLU A 201 -19.50 3.34 1.43
C GLU A 201 -18.10 3.15 2.00
N VAL A 202 -17.86 3.72 3.17
CA VAL A 202 -16.64 3.50 3.95
C VAL A 202 -16.78 2.20 4.75
N VAL A 203 -15.83 1.29 4.58
CA VAL A 203 -15.81 -0.02 5.25
C VAL A 203 -14.56 -0.08 6.12
N HIS A 204 -14.69 -0.11 7.45
CA HIS A 204 -13.56 -0.24 8.35
C HIS A 204 -13.02 -1.68 8.33
N VAL A 205 -11.73 -1.84 8.05
CA VAL A 205 -11.05 -3.13 7.85
C VAL A 205 -9.69 -3.16 8.59
N PRO A 206 -9.69 -2.99 9.92
CA PRO A 206 -8.46 -2.96 10.70
C PRO A 206 -7.70 -4.29 10.60
N GLY A 207 -6.38 -4.21 10.81
CA GLY A 207 -5.55 -5.43 10.88
C GLY A 207 -4.18 -5.24 10.26
N HIS A 208 -4.09 -4.72 9.02
CA HIS A 208 -2.83 -4.19 8.50
C HIS A 208 -2.39 -3.01 9.37
N THR A 209 -3.26 -2.03 9.54
CA THR A 209 -3.17 -0.97 10.55
C THR A 209 -4.50 -0.84 11.32
N PRO A 210 -4.53 -0.13 12.47
CA PRO A 210 -5.77 0.10 13.23
C PRO A 210 -6.79 0.98 12.51
N ASP A 211 -6.35 1.84 11.60
CA ASP A 211 -7.15 2.82 10.86
C ASP A 211 -7.46 2.40 9.42
N ALA A 212 -7.16 1.15 9.05
CA ALA A 212 -7.35 0.66 7.70
C ALA A 212 -8.82 0.70 7.25
N LEU A 213 -9.03 1.23 6.04
CA LEU A 213 -10.31 1.37 5.36
C LEU A 213 -10.31 0.67 4.01
N ALA A 214 -11.49 0.17 3.63
CA ALA A 214 -11.86 -0.12 2.25
C ALA A 214 -13.00 0.81 1.82
N LEU A 215 -13.21 0.96 0.53
CA LEU A 215 -14.34 1.70 -0.04
C LEU A 215 -15.14 0.77 -0.95
N LEU A 216 -16.46 0.76 -0.77
CA LEU A 216 -17.38 0.02 -1.62
C LEU A 216 -18.20 0.97 -2.48
N ASP A 217 -18.08 0.83 -3.79
CA ASP A 217 -18.94 1.42 -4.78
C ASP A 217 -19.89 0.34 -5.30
N GLN A 218 -20.98 0.15 -4.56
CA GLN A 218 -21.90 -0.96 -4.81
C GLN A 218 -22.60 -0.88 -6.16
N GLU A 219 -22.94 0.35 -6.63
CA GLU A 219 -23.63 0.54 -7.90
C GLU A 219 -22.77 0.17 -9.10
N ASN A 220 -21.46 0.36 -9.01
CA ASN A 220 -20.50 0.02 -10.04
C ASN A 220 -19.78 -1.33 -9.80
N ALA A 221 -20.12 -2.03 -8.72
CA ALA A 221 -19.52 -3.30 -8.32
C ALA A 221 -17.99 -3.22 -8.12
N LEU A 222 -17.49 -2.16 -7.46
CA LEU A 222 -16.06 -1.90 -7.23
C LEU A 222 -15.74 -1.91 -5.74
N LEU A 223 -14.58 -2.46 -5.38
CA LEU A 223 -14.06 -2.46 -4.02
C LEU A 223 -12.62 -1.93 -4.03
N PHE A 224 -12.34 -0.89 -3.25
CA PHE A 224 -11.02 -0.33 -3.04
C PHE A 224 -10.52 -0.82 -1.68
N THR A 225 -9.42 -1.55 -1.63
CA THR A 225 -9.02 -2.35 -0.46
C THR A 225 -7.82 -1.80 0.30
N GLY A 226 -7.14 -0.78 -0.23
CA GLY A 226 -5.87 -0.36 0.35
C GLY A 226 -4.93 -1.56 0.51
N ASP A 227 -4.30 -1.67 1.67
CA ASP A 227 -3.38 -2.74 2.01
C ASP A 227 -4.02 -3.95 2.69
N THR A 228 -5.34 -3.94 2.87
CA THR A 228 -6.04 -5.14 3.31
C THR A 228 -5.96 -6.25 2.26
N TYR A 229 -5.99 -5.87 0.97
CA TYR A 229 -5.64 -6.74 -0.14
C TYR A 229 -5.11 -5.95 -1.34
N TYR A 230 -3.99 -6.39 -1.90
CA TYR A 230 -3.43 -6.00 -3.20
C TYR A 230 -2.72 -7.20 -3.85
N ASP A 231 -2.44 -7.11 -5.14
CA ASP A 231 -1.92 -8.24 -5.93
C ASP A 231 -0.38 -8.31 -5.85
N ASP A 232 0.11 -8.56 -4.64
CA ASP A 232 1.54 -8.77 -4.34
C ASP A 232 1.70 -9.44 -2.96
N ASN A 233 2.86 -9.29 -2.33
CA ASN A 233 3.13 -9.73 -0.97
C ASN A 233 2.33 -8.89 0.03
N LEU A 234 1.37 -9.49 0.72
CA LEU A 234 0.58 -8.81 1.75
C LEU A 234 1.43 -8.62 3.01
N TRP A 235 1.75 -7.37 3.34
CA TRP A 235 2.64 -7.00 4.43
C TRP A 235 1.89 -6.92 5.77
N LEU A 236 2.14 -7.89 6.63
CA LEU A 236 1.47 -8.07 7.92
C LEU A 236 2.50 -8.26 9.03
N PHE A 237 3.48 -7.35 9.13
CA PHE A 237 4.59 -7.47 10.07
C PHE A 237 4.91 -6.18 10.84
N SER A 238 4.23 -5.08 10.55
CA SER A 238 4.43 -3.82 11.26
C SER A 238 3.98 -3.90 12.73
N PRO A 239 4.55 -3.11 13.64
CA PRO A 239 4.22 -3.15 15.07
C PRO A 239 2.74 -2.97 15.39
N GLU A 240 2.02 -2.22 14.56
CA GLU A 240 0.58 -1.93 14.65
C GLU A 240 -0.31 -3.02 14.04
N THR A 241 0.28 -3.99 13.33
CA THR A 241 -0.47 -5.08 12.70
C THR A 241 -1.15 -5.98 13.75
N ASP A 242 -2.45 -6.25 13.55
CA ASP A 242 -3.24 -7.17 14.36
C ASP A 242 -3.84 -8.26 13.47
N LEU A 243 -3.30 -9.48 13.56
CA LEU A 243 -3.72 -10.59 12.70
C LEU A 243 -5.12 -11.11 13.02
N ASP A 244 -5.65 -10.87 14.22
CA ASP A 244 -7.02 -11.26 14.57
C ASP A 244 -8.02 -10.30 13.90
N HIS A 245 -7.78 -8.99 14.00
CA HIS A 245 -8.55 -7.99 13.26
C HIS A 245 -8.42 -8.18 11.73
N TYR A 246 -7.21 -8.49 11.22
CA TYR A 246 -7.05 -8.77 9.79
C TYR A 246 -7.89 -9.97 9.34
N SER A 247 -7.96 -11.04 10.18
CA SER A 247 -8.81 -12.20 9.89
C SER A 247 -10.30 -11.84 9.79
N GLU A 248 -10.78 -10.97 10.68
CA GLU A 248 -12.15 -10.47 10.67
C GLU A 248 -12.40 -9.58 9.43
N SER A 249 -11.47 -8.71 9.12
CA SER A 249 -11.55 -7.78 7.99
C SER A 249 -11.58 -8.50 6.64
N ILE A 250 -10.69 -9.46 6.41
CA ILE A 250 -10.70 -10.22 5.16
C ILE A 250 -11.93 -11.12 5.05
N ALA A 251 -12.45 -11.63 6.18
CA ALA A 251 -13.72 -12.36 6.18
C ALA A 251 -14.88 -11.44 5.78
N LYS A 252 -14.97 -10.21 6.35
CA LYS A 252 -15.96 -9.19 5.99
C LYS A 252 -15.89 -8.85 4.49
N LEU A 253 -14.70 -8.59 3.96
CA LEU A 253 -14.53 -8.30 2.53
C LEU A 253 -14.89 -9.50 1.63
N SER A 254 -14.60 -10.74 2.06
CA SER A 254 -14.94 -11.93 1.28
C SER A 254 -16.47 -12.15 1.13
N GLU A 255 -17.29 -11.61 2.02
CA GLU A 255 -18.76 -11.66 1.92
C GLU A 255 -19.30 -10.74 0.82
N LEU A 256 -18.50 -9.78 0.36
CA LEU A 256 -18.82 -8.87 -0.75
C LEU A 256 -18.47 -9.43 -2.12
N GLU A 257 -17.69 -10.53 -2.20
CA GLU A 257 -17.08 -11.04 -3.44
C GLU A 257 -18.08 -11.24 -4.58
N ASP A 258 -19.25 -11.78 -4.28
CA ASP A 258 -20.31 -12.01 -5.30
C ASP A 258 -21.02 -10.71 -5.76
N GLN A 259 -20.75 -9.57 -5.10
CA GLN A 259 -21.38 -8.27 -5.37
C GLN A 259 -20.43 -7.31 -6.10
N ILE A 260 -19.17 -7.68 -6.26
CA ILE A 260 -18.14 -6.85 -6.89
C ILE A 260 -17.56 -7.52 -8.13
N GLU A 261 -17.13 -6.71 -9.09
CA GLU A 261 -16.48 -7.16 -10.31
C GLU A 261 -14.96 -6.97 -10.23
N PHE A 262 -14.53 -5.83 -9.66
CA PHE A 262 -13.12 -5.46 -9.57
C PHE A 262 -12.70 -5.00 -8.20
N ILE A 263 -11.43 -5.32 -7.87
CA ILE A 263 -10.73 -4.84 -6.69
C ILE A 263 -9.62 -3.88 -7.12
N PHE A 264 -9.45 -2.81 -6.34
CA PHE A 264 -8.44 -1.78 -6.47
C PHE A 264 -7.61 -1.75 -5.20
N GLY A 265 -6.46 -2.43 -5.21
CA GLY A 265 -5.47 -2.40 -4.13
C GLY A 265 -4.57 -1.17 -4.21
N ALA A 266 -3.78 -0.94 -3.18
CA ALA A 266 -2.91 0.24 -3.14
C ALA A 266 -1.51 -0.01 -3.70
N HIS A 267 -1.18 -1.20 -4.19
CA HIS A 267 0.14 -1.54 -4.73
C HIS A 267 0.06 -2.40 -6.00
N THR A 268 1.08 -2.30 -6.84
CA THR A 268 1.42 -3.16 -7.98
C THR A 268 0.40 -3.15 -9.11
N SER A 269 -0.78 -3.76 -8.92
CA SER A 269 -1.82 -3.90 -9.95
C SER A 269 -2.91 -2.86 -9.76
N ALA A 270 -3.12 -1.99 -10.77
CA ALA A 270 -4.12 -0.92 -10.71
C ALA A 270 -5.55 -1.45 -10.55
N ARG A 271 -5.81 -2.69 -10.99
CA ARG A 271 -7.09 -3.37 -10.87
C ARG A 271 -6.91 -4.89 -11.04
N VAL A 272 -7.65 -5.67 -10.24
CA VAL A 272 -7.77 -7.13 -10.38
C VAL A 272 -9.23 -7.57 -10.34
N ASP A 273 -9.49 -8.78 -10.82
CA ASP A 273 -10.83 -9.39 -10.76
C ASP A 273 -11.18 -9.78 -9.31
N ALA A 274 -12.46 -9.69 -8.95
CA ALA A 274 -12.93 -9.87 -7.57
C ALA A 274 -12.76 -11.28 -6.99
N GLY A 275 -12.79 -12.33 -7.77
CA GLY A 275 -12.81 -13.75 -7.33
C GLY A 275 -11.59 -14.23 -6.55
N ILE A 276 -10.95 -13.37 -5.76
CA ILE A 276 -9.73 -13.65 -5.01
C ILE A 276 -9.93 -13.57 -3.50
N LEU A 277 -10.92 -12.84 -2.99
CA LEU A 277 -11.06 -12.53 -1.56
C LEU A 277 -11.32 -13.77 -0.70
N SER A 278 -12.17 -14.67 -1.16
CA SER A 278 -12.41 -15.96 -0.50
C SER A 278 -11.14 -16.79 -0.41
N LYS A 279 -10.32 -16.76 -1.46
CA LYS A 279 -9.02 -17.45 -1.49
C LYS A 279 -8.04 -16.83 -0.52
N VAL A 280 -7.96 -15.49 -0.44
CA VAL A 280 -7.12 -14.78 0.54
C VAL A 280 -7.51 -15.17 1.96
N LYS A 281 -8.82 -15.15 2.29
CA LYS A 281 -9.35 -15.58 3.59
C LYS A 281 -8.94 -17.01 3.94
N GLU A 282 -9.11 -17.95 3.02
CA GLU A 282 -8.75 -19.36 3.23
C GLU A 282 -7.23 -19.54 3.42
N SER A 283 -6.43 -18.87 2.58
CA SER A 283 -4.97 -18.91 2.67
C SER A 283 -4.46 -18.29 3.97
N PHE A 284 -5.04 -17.17 4.39
CA PHE A 284 -4.73 -16.55 5.67
C PHE A 284 -5.12 -17.46 6.86
N SER A 285 -6.26 -18.13 6.80
CA SER A 285 -6.63 -19.13 7.81
C SER A 285 -5.63 -20.28 7.90
N LYS A 286 -5.06 -20.73 6.78
CA LYS A 286 -3.99 -21.75 6.76
C LYS A 286 -2.72 -21.20 7.40
N LEU A 287 -2.31 -19.96 7.11
CA LEU A 287 -1.18 -19.29 7.76
C LEU A 287 -1.38 -19.28 9.29
N ARG A 288 -2.54 -18.80 9.77
CA ARG A 288 -2.88 -18.74 11.21
C ARG A 288 -2.91 -20.11 11.89
N SER A 289 -3.12 -21.19 11.16
CA SER A 289 -3.10 -22.55 11.72
C SER A 289 -1.72 -22.99 12.23
N GLY A 290 -0.65 -22.28 11.84
CA GLY A 290 0.74 -22.60 12.17
C GLY A 290 1.27 -23.89 11.53
N LYS A 291 0.52 -24.49 10.59
CA LYS A 291 0.90 -25.75 9.92
C LYS A 291 1.72 -25.55 8.65
N VAL A 292 1.63 -24.36 8.07
CA VAL A 292 2.39 -24.00 6.88
C VAL A 292 3.74 -23.43 7.31
N LYS A 293 4.81 -23.81 6.60
CA LYS A 293 6.14 -23.25 6.84
C LYS A 293 6.39 -22.08 5.90
N PRO A 294 7.14 -21.05 6.32
CA PRO A 294 7.57 -19.99 5.43
C PRO A 294 8.44 -20.57 4.30
N ILE A 295 8.32 -19.97 3.12
CA ILE A 295 9.19 -20.30 1.97
C ILE A 295 10.56 -19.62 2.10
N HIS A 296 10.59 -18.44 2.72
CA HIS A 296 11.81 -17.70 3.06
C HIS A 296 11.72 -17.12 4.47
N GLU A 297 12.89 -16.96 5.08
CA GLU A 297 13.08 -16.26 6.35
C GLU A 297 14.26 -15.30 6.18
N VAL A 298 14.02 -14.00 6.34
CA VAL A 298 15.02 -12.94 6.21
C VAL A 298 14.93 -12.05 7.44
N GLN A 299 15.99 -12.03 8.26
CA GLN A 299 16.00 -11.38 9.56
C GLN A 299 14.86 -11.92 10.44
N ASP A 300 13.86 -11.09 10.78
CA ASP A 300 12.70 -11.49 11.54
C ASP A 300 11.43 -11.67 10.67
N ARG A 301 11.53 -11.39 9.37
CA ARG A 301 10.43 -11.53 8.41
C ARG A 301 10.30 -12.96 7.93
N LEU A 302 9.05 -13.42 7.88
CA LEU A 302 8.66 -14.74 7.40
C LEU A 302 7.79 -14.56 6.16
N ILE A 303 8.22 -15.11 5.02
CA ILE A 303 7.52 -15.02 3.75
C ILE A 303 6.81 -16.35 3.50
N TYR A 304 5.52 -16.27 3.22
CA TYR A 304 4.67 -17.42 2.92
C TYR A 304 4.06 -17.27 1.54
N GLU A 305 4.03 -18.38 0.79
CA GLU A 305 3.20 -18.53 -0.38
C GLU A 305 2.19 -19.64 -0.08
N ILE A 306 0.91 -19.30 -0.06
CA ILE A 306 -0.18 -20.23 0.28
C ILE A 306 -1.27 -20.12 -0.77
N ASP A 307 -1.44 -21.19 -1.55
CA ASP A 307 -2.40 -21.23 -2.67
C ASP A 307 -2.24 -20.09 -3.69
N GLY A 308 -1.02 -19.55 -3.85
CA GLY A 308 -0.72 -18.44 -4.73
C GLY A 308 -1.12 -17.07 -4.14
N VAL A 309 -1.28 -16.97 -2.83
CA VAL A 309 -1.35 -15.72 -2.08
C VAL A 309 -0.09 -15.60 -1.23
N ASN A 310 0.57 -14.46 -1.32
CA ASN A 310 1.81 -14.20 -0.59
C ASN A 310 1.54 -13.38 0.66
N PHE A 311 2.16 -13.77 1.78
CA PHE A 311 2.09 -13.04 3.04
C PHE A 311 3.49 -12.81 3.58
N VAL A 312 3.78 -11.60 4.03
CA VAL A 312 4.98 -11.27 4.81
C VAL A 312 4.57 -10.92 6.22
N THR A 313 5.07 -11.66 7.19
CA THR A 313 4.81 -11.42 8.61
C THR A 313 6.09 -11.56 9.43
N SER A 314 6.03 -11.46 10.76
CA SER A 314 7.16 -11.68 11.65
C SER A 314 6.85 -12.72 12.71
N LYS A 315 7.91 -13.24 13.36
CA LYS A 315 7.75 -14.20 14.46
C LYS A 315 7.00 -13.60 15.64
N SER A 316 7.28 -12.33 15.96
CA SER A 316 6.64 -11.58 17.04
C SER A 316 5.13 -11.38 16.77
N ILE A 317 4.78 -10.97 15.55
CA ILE A 317 3.38 -10.78 15.15
C ILE A 317 2.62 -12.11 15.16
N LEU A 318 3.20 -13.19 14.66
CA LEU A 318 2.57 -14.51 14.71
C LEU A 318 2.38 -15.02 16.15
N ALA A 319 3.29 -14.66 17.07
CA ALA A 319 3.16 -14.98 18.48
C ALA A 319 2.12 -14.13 19.22
N GLY A 320 1.55 -13.12 18.58
CA GLY A 320 0.61 -12.18 19.19
C GLY A 320 1.27 -11.20 20.15
N GLU A 321 2.57 -10.98 20.00
CA GLU A 321 3.32 -10.01 20.80
C GLU A 321 2.93 -8.60 20.34
N LYS A 322 2.18 -7.88 21.18
CA LYS A 322 1.91 -6.44 20.94
C LYS A 322 3.18 -5.66 21.26
N ILE A 323 3.84 -5.18 20.24
CA ILE A 323 4.99 -4.28 20.40
C ILE A 323 4.42 -2.94 20.87
N SER A 324 4.83 -2.46 22.08
CA SER A 324 4.31 -1.20 22.59
C SER A 324 4.77 -0.05 21.68
N MET A 325 3.84 0.79 21.24
CA MET A 325 4.09 1.94 20.36
C MET A 325 4.93 3.06 21.01
N ASP A 326 5.43 2.85 22.24
CA ASP A 326 6.27 3.80 22.98
C ASP A 326 7.75 3.83 22.57
N LYS A 327 8.16 2.96 21.68
CA LYS A 327 9.51 3.03 21.07
C LYS A 327 9.32 3.38 19.62
N GLY A 328 9.70 4.61 19.27
CA GLY A 328 9.63 5.12 17.92
C GLY A 328 10.02 4.04 16.91
N ALA A 329 9.19 3.85 15.92
CA ALA A 329 9.36 2.87 14.86
C ALA A 329 10.60 3.22 14.02
N SER A 330 11.79 2.99 14.56
CA SER A 330 13.04 2.86 13.83
C SER A 330 13.28 1.37 13.63
N GLY A 331 12.66 0.81 12.61
CA GLY A 331 12.78 -0.64 12.38
C GLY A 331 12.03 -1.08 11.14
N LEU A 332 12.13 -0.32 10.04
CA LEU A 332 11.90 -0.85 8.69
C LEU A 332 13.23 -1.24 8.07
#